data_a4bd86100006abf461a189d276e64d63
#
_entry.id   a4bd86100006abf461a189d276e64d63
#
_cell.length_a   1.000
_cell.length_b   1.000
_cell.length_c   1.000
_cell.angle_alpha   90.00
_cell.angle_beta   90.00
_cell.angle_gamma   90.00
#
_symmetry.space_group_name_H-M   'P 1'
#
loop_
_entity.id
_entity.type
_entity.pdbx_description
1 polymer ?
#
loop_
_entity_poly.entity_id
_entity_poly.type
_entity_poly.pdbx_seq_one_letter_code
_entity_poly.pdbx_strand_id
1 'polypeptide(L)'
;MSTQSSDWRMVAEKQSQMRKKAEDALVEMRRFLFDYFYLLGPDPIRNIDVVVTTLGKVLGSDVAFYNRLEGGVLRTWSIDHEPPGFKREDAPEGHICYDMTISHRDPSNMKAVVLNDLEGTEWATLDANVRQYGLKSYLGFPIQLEGRVVGSLCVVDTRKREYTEIEQYIIEAFSSAIRLEEERLLTQNRLAAANAALEEKNRKIEEMALTDFLTGLPNRRAIIDCLDTEIAALNRRRHAAQVRAVFPGFSLVMCDVDNFKDINDTFGHVCGDEVLKVISTLLTNSLRAQDRVARWGGEEFVMLLKDTDAPGAAVIAERIRKAIADTPFSCGGESFRVTATFGVSACENPCMTINDCVHVADKALYVGKDKGRNQVVVLPLETSCG
;
A
#
# COMPACT_ATOMS: atom_id res chain seq x y z
N MET A 1 67.60 -41.23 -33.23
CA MET A 1 67.22 -40.69 -31.89
C MET A 1 66.77 -39.23 -31.89
N SER A 2 66.44 -38.59 -33.00
CA SER A 2 66.08 -37.17 -33.07
C SER A 2 64.57 -36.87 -33.24
N THR A 3 63.74 -37.81 -33.57
CA THR A 3 62.27 -37.59 -33.83
C THR A 3 61.41 -37.62 -32.58
N GLN A 4 61.76 -38.38 -31.54
CA GLN A 4 61.03 -38.44 -30.27
C GLN A 4 61.16 -37.17 -29.39
N SER A 5 62.24 -36.43 -29.51
CA SER A 5 62.48 -35.18 -28.73
C SER A 5 61.67 -34.00 -29.27
N SER A 6 61.36 -33.96 -30.57
CA SER A 6 60.49 -32.91 -31.18
C SER A 6 59.00 -33.07 -30.81
N ASP A 7 58.53 -34.30 -30.72
CA ASP A 7 57.13 -34.59 -30.36
C ASP A 7 56.79 -34.19 -28.89
N TRP A 8 57.69 -34.45 -27.94
CA TRP A 8 57.52 -34.04 -26.56
C TRP A 8 57.53 -32.52 -26.36
N ARG A 9 58.35 -31.78 -27.12
CA ARG A 9 58.37 -30.31 -27.08
C ARG A 9 57.03 -29.76 -27.63
N MET A 10 56.54 -30.25 -28.71
CA MET A 10 55.29 -29.83 -29.32
C MET A 10 54.09 -30.13 -28.41
N VAL A 11 54.07 -31.28 -27.72
CA VAL A 11 53.06 -31.61 -26.71
C VAL A 11 53.12 -30.70 -25.51
N ALA A 12 54.34 -30.40 -24.99
CA ALA A 12 54.52 -29.49 -23.87
C ALA A 12 54.16 -28.04 -24.21
N GLU A 13 54.48 -27.56 -25.40
CA GLU A 13 54.03 -26.25 -25.90
C GLU A 13 52.52 -26.17 -26.05
N LYS A 14 51.87 -27.20 -26.59
CA LYS A 14 50.40 -27.28 -26.71
C LYS A 14 49.74 -27.30 -25.35
N GLN A 15 50.26 -28.04 -24.36
CA GLN A 15 49.76 -28.05 -22.97
C GLN A 15 49.97 -26.71 -22.29
N SER A 16 51.14 -26.05 -22.52
CA SER A 16 51.39 -24.72 -21.96
C SER A 16 50.45 -23.66 -22.55
N GLN A 17 50.20 -23.72 -23.86
CA GLN A 17 49.23 -22.82 -24.50
C GLN A 17 47.79 -23.07 -24.04
N MET A 18 47.37 -24.33 -23.84
CA MET A 18 46.04 -24.67 -23.30
C MET A 18 45.88 -24.17 -21.86
N ARG A 19 46.92 -24.33 -21.01
CA ARG A 19 46.93 -23.84 -19.65
C ARG A 19 46.81 -22.32 -19.58
N LYS A 20 47.61 -21.62 -20.40
CA LYS A 20 47.52 -20.15 -20.48
C LYS A 20 46.16 -19.67 -20.96
N LYS A 21 45.53 -20.31 -21.98
CA LYS A 21 44.17 -19.98 -22.40
C LYS A 21 43.13 -20.21 -21.31
N ALA A 22 43.32 -21.28 -20.53
CA ALA A 22 42.38 -21.55 -19.40
C ALA A 22 42.57 -20.51 -18.25
N GLU A 23 43.80 -20.08 -17.94
CA GLU A 23 44.10 -19.04 -16.99
C GLU A 23 43.54 -17.69 -17.43
N ASP A 24 43.73 -17.31 -18.70
CA ASP A 24 43.17 -16.07 -19.28
C ASP A 24 41.63 -16.07 -19.24
N ALA A 25 40.96 -17.19 -19.59
CA ALA A 25 39.52 -17.35 -19.50
C ALA A 25 39.01 -17.24 -18.06
N LEU A 26 39.76 -17.78 -17.10
CA LEU A 26 39.42 -17.67 -15.68
C LEU A 26 39.50 -16.23 -15.16
N VAL A 27 40.52 -15.47 -15.62
CA VAL A 27 40.67 -14.06 -15.28
C VAL A 27 39.54 -13.21 -15.87
N GLU A 28 39.15 -13.46 -17.13
CA GLU A 28 38.01 -12.78 -17.75
C GLU A 28 36.69 -13.11 -17.04
N MET A 29 36.41 -14.38 -16.77
CA MET A 29 35.23 -14.81 -16.05
C MET A 29 35.16 -14.13 -14.64
N ARG A 30 36.29 -14.06 -13.94
CA ARG A 30 36.39 -13.40 -12.67
C ARG A 30 36.09 -11.90 -12.75
N ARG A 31 36.53 -11.23 -13.81
CA ARG A 31 36.22 -9.81 -14.08
C ARG A 31 34.72 -9.62 -14.36
N PHE A 32 34.12 -10.46 -15.20
CA PHE A 32 32.68 -10.39 -15.50
C PHE A 32 31.83 -10.63 -14.24
N LEU A 33 32.19 -11.58 -13.40
CA LEU A 33 31.48 -11.83 -12.13
C LEU A 33 31.60 -10.65 -11.17
N PHE A 34 32.79 -10.00 -11.12
CA PHE A 34 32.99 -8.83 -10.27
C PHE A 34 32.13 -7.63 -10.76
N ASP A 35 32.15 -7.35 -12.05
CA ASP A 35 31.34 -6.31 -12.68
C ASP A 35 29.82 -6.60 -12.49
N TYR A 36 29.42 -7.86 -12.61
CA TYR A 36 28.04 -8.30 -12.35
C TYR A 36 27.59 -7.98 -10.92
N PHE A 37 28.35 -8.38 -9.89
CA PHE A 37 27.98 -8.11 -8.51
C PHE A 37 27.93 -6.62 -8.19
N TYR A 38 28.75 -5.81 -8.81
CA TYR A 38 28.77 -4.36 -8.63
C TYR A 38 27.54 -3.66 -9.26
N LEU A 39 26.97 -4.23 -10.31
CA LEU A 39 25.83 -3.69 -11.03
C LEU A 39 24.48 -4.05 -10.40
N LEU A 40 24.42 -5.07 -9.53
CA LEU A 40 23.19 -5.47 -8.86
C LEU A 40 22.72 -4.40 -7.88
N GLY A 41 21.43 -4.11 -7.92
CA GLY A 41 20.78 -3.09 -7.11
C GLY A 41 19.54 -3.60 -6.36
N PRO A 42 18.77 -2.69 -5.78
CA PRO A 42 17.53 -3.05 -5.08
C PRO A 42 16.38 -3.45 -6.00
N ASP A 43 16.46 -3.12 -7.29
CA ASP A 43 15.41 -3.37 -8.28
C ASP A 43 15.61 -4.73 -8.97
N PRO A 44 14.73 -5.75 -8.72
CA PRO A 44 14.84 -7.06 -9.32
C PRO A 44 14.74 -7.06 -10.84
N ILE A 45 13.92 -6.19 -11.43
CA ILE A 45 13.74 -6.14 -12.90
C ILE A 45 15.03 -5.69 -13.57
N ARG A 46 15.64 -4.62 -13.05
CA ARG A 46 16.94 -4.15 -13.52
C ARG A 46 18.04 -5.21 -13.33
N ASN A 47 18.00 -5.95 -12.24
CA ASN A 47 18.96 -7.03 -12.01
C ASN A 47 18.83 -8.15 -13.04
N ILE A 48 17.61 -8.51 -13.44
CA ILE A 48 17.37 -9.48 -14.54
C ILE A 48 18.01 -8.99 -15.83
N ASP A 49 17.90 -7.70 -16.19
CA ASP A 49 18.56 -7.14 -17.36
C ASP A 49 20.10 -7.26 -17.27
N VAL A 50 20.66 -7.00 -16.09
CA VAL A 50 22.11 -7.17 -15.84
C VAL A 50 22.53 -8.62 -16.01
N VAL A 51 21.73 -9.58 -15.50
CA VAL A 51 21.99 -11.03 -15.65
C VAL A 51 22.02 -11.43 -17.12
N VAL A 52 20.99 -11.06 -17.89
CA VAL A 52 20.85 -11.41 -19.31
C VAL A 52 21.98 -10.80 -20.14
N THR A 53 22.26 -9.51 -19.96
CA THR A 53 23.34 -8.82 -20.69
C THR A 53 24.73 -9.39 -20.36
N THR A 54 24.94 -9.76 -19.08
CA THR A 54 26.19 -10.36 -18.65
C THR A 54 26.38 -11.76 -19.24
N LEU A 55 25.31 -12.57 -19.26
CA LEU A 55 25.32 -13.90 -19.89
C LEU A 55 25.71 -13.82 -21.36
N GLY A 56 25.10 -12.92 -22.14
CA GLY A 56 25.41 -12.72 -23.55
C GLY A 56 26.90 -12.43 -23.77
N LYS A 57 27.47 -11.54 -22.94
CA LYS A 57 28.90 -11.20 -22.99
C LYS A 57 29.81 -12.37 -22.60
N VAL A 58 29.50 -13.06 -21.50
CA VAL A 58 30.29 -14.20 -21.01
C VAL A 58 30.34 -15.34 -22.01
N LEU A 59 29.20 -15.67 -22.64
CA LEU A 59 29.14 -16.72 -23.64
C LEU A 59 29.52 -16.23 -25.04
N GLY A 60 29.65 -14.92 -25.25
CA GLY A 60 29.94 -14.34 -26.58
C GLY A 60 28.89 -14.75 -27.60
N SER A 61 27.63 -14.80 -27.22
CA SER A 61 26.49 -15.12 -28.05
C SER A 61 25.98 -13.89 -28.81
N ASP A 62 25.34 -14.13 -29.97
CA ASP A 62 24.78 -13.04 -30.76
C ASP A 62 23.59 -12.40 -30.05
N VAL A 63 22.74 -13.18 -29.36
CA VAL A 63 21.60 -12.70 -28.57
C VAL A 63 21.44 -13.56 -27.32
N ALA A 64 21.21 -12.90 -26.17
CA ALA A 64 20.77 -13.53 -24.93
C ALA A 64 19.42 -12.95 -24.52
N PHE A 65 18.51 -13.77 -24.00
CA PHE A 65 17.20 -13.29 -23.60
C PHE A 65 16.55 -14.16 -22.51
N TYR A 66 15.70 -13.53 -21.71
CA TYR A 66 14.85 -14.19 -20.75
C TYR A 66 13.39 -14.07 -21.17
N ASN A 67 12.77 -15.23 -21.40
CA ASN A 67 11.35 -15.34 -21.71
C ASN A 67 10.57 -15.85 -20.50
N ARG A 68 9.40 -15.29 -20.29
CA ARG A 68 8.46 -15.69 -19.26
C ARG A 68 7.09 -16.02 -19.86
N LEU A 69 6.45 -17.07 -19.35
CA LEU A 69 5.09 -17.45 -19.71
C LEU A 69 4.11 -16.76 -18.75
N GLU A 70 3.31 -15.84 -19.25
CA GLU A 70 2.35 -15.07 -18.48
C GLU A 70 0.97 -15.11 -19.14
N GLY A 71 -0.03 -15.65 -18.42
CA GLY A 71 -1.40 -15.69 -18.94
C GLY A 71 -1.58 -16.40 -20.28
N GLY A 72 -0.69 -17.37 -20.60
CA GLY A 72 -0.70 -18.06 -21.89
C GLY A 72 0.03 -17.32 -23.02
N VAL A 73 0.74 -16.24 -22.73
CA VAL A 73 1.58 -15.49 -23.69
C VAL A 73 3.04 -15.63 -23.30
N LEU A 74 3.89 -15.89 -24.29
CA LEU A 74 5.34 -15.89 -24.12
C LEU A 74 5.84 -14.45 -24.24
N ARG A 75 6.39 -13.92 -23.13
CA ARG A 75 6.87 -12.55 -23.07
C ARG A 75 8.37 -12.52 -22.84
N THR A 76 9.10 -11.79 -23.70
CA THR A 76 10.52 -11.51 -23.50
C THR A 76 10.67 -10.35 -22.52
N TRP A 77 11.06 -10.66 -21.28
CA TRP A 77 11.24 -9.68 -20.22
C TRP A 77 12.54 -8.90 -20.38
N SER A 78 13.61 -9.60 -20.75
CA SER A 78 14.93 -9.02 -20.97
C SER A 78 15.59 -9.62 -22.20
N ILE A 79 16.31 -8.82 -22.97
CA ILE A 79 17.03 -9.22 -24.17
C ILE A 79 18.29 -8.36 -24.35
N ASP A 80 19.42 -9.02 -24.57
CA ASP A 80 20.67 -8.40 -24.96
C ASP A 80 20.82 -8.47 -26.48
N HIS A 81 21.17 -7.36 -27.13
CA HIS A 81 21.26 -7.22 -28.61
C HIS A 81 19.94 -7.53 -29.33
N GLU A 82 18.86 -6.82 -28.98
CA GLU A 82 17.54 -6.99 -29.61
C GLU A 82 17.61 -6.79 -31.13
N PRO A 83 17.19 -7.79 -31.91
CA PRO A 83 17.20 -7.68 -33.37
C PRO A 83 16.12 -6.70 -33.86
N PRO A 84 16.33 -6.02 -35.01
CA PRO A 84 15.31 -5.16 -35.61
C PRO A 84 14.00 -5.89 -35.89
N GLY A 85 12.87 -5.31 -35.42
CA GLY A 85 11.54 -5.87 -35.64
C GLY A 85 11.21 -7.08 -34.75
N PHE A 86 11.97 -7.32 -33.68
CA PHE A 86 11.68 -8.36 -32.71
C PHE A 86 10.37 -8.08 -31.95
N LYS A 87 9.54 -9.10 -31.79
CA LYS A 87 8.31 -9.02 -30.99
C LYS A 87 8.57 -9.56 -29.61
N ARG A 88 8.35 -8.71 -28.61
CA ARG A 88 8.52 -9.10 -27.22
C ARG A 88 7.39 -9.96 -26.64
N GLU A 89 6.28 -10.08 -27.35
CA GLU A 89 5.12 -10.89 -26.95
C GLU A 89 4.67 -11.71 -28.17
N ASP A 90 4.48 -13.02 -27.96
CA ASP A 90 3.96 -13.92 -29.00
C ASP A 90 3.19 -15.10 -28.35
N ALA A 91 2.47 -15.86 -29.21
CA ALA A 91 1.93 -17.15 -28.80
C ALA A 91 3.07 -18.09 -28.40
N PRO A 92 2.93 -18.90 -27.35
CA PRO A 92 4.05 -19.71 -26.87
C PRO A 92 4.41 -20.87 -27.77
N GLU A 93 3.43 -21.48 -28.44
CA GLU A 93 3.62 -22.68 -29.27
C GLU A 93 4.44 -22.40 -30.54
N GLY A 94 5.32 -23.31 -30.89
CA GLY A 94 6.21 -23.18 -32.06
C GLY A 94 7.50 -22.43 -31.79
N HIS A 95 7.75 -22.01 -30.55
CA HIS A 95 9.03 -21.45 -30.13
C HIS A 95 9.86 -22.48 -29.36
N ILE A 96 11.15 -22.64 -29.73
CA ILE A 96 12.08 -23.57 -29.07
C ILE A 96 12.10 -23.37 -27.55
N CYS A 97 12.15 -22.13 -27.11
CA CYS A 97 12.19 -21.77 -25.69
C CYS A 97 10.94 -22.22 -24.91
N TYR A 98 9.78 -22.27 -25.55
CA TYR A 98 8.57 -22.81 -24.94
C TYR A 98 8.50 -24.32 -25.04
N ASP A 99 8.51 -24.86 -26.27
CA ASP A 99 8.23 -26.27 -26.51
C ASP A 99 9.32 -27.20 -25.94
N MET A 100 10.60 -26.79 -26.01
CA MET A 100 11.74 -27.59 -25.54
C MET A 100 12.15 -27.27 -24.10
N THR A 101 11.90 -26.06 -23.61
CA THR A 101 12.49 -25.59 -22.35
C THR A 101 11.44 -25.35 -21.25
N ILE A 102 10.19 -24.96 -21.61
CA ILE A 102 9.15 -24.62 -20.63
C ILE A 102 8.08 -25.71 -20.53
N SER A 103 7.41 -26.09 -21.65
CA SER A 103 6.12 -26.76 -21.63
C SER A 103 6.12 -28.20 -21.06
N HIS A 104 7.20 -28.94 -21.26
CA HIS A 104 7.24 -30.37 -20.92
C HIS A 104 8.34 -30.73 -19.91
N ARG A 105 8.77 -29.77 -19.07
CA ARG A 105 9.84 -30.02 -18.12
C ARG A 105 9.33 -30.51 -16.78
N ASP A 106 9.91 -31.62 -16.35
CA ASP A 106 9.81 -32.08 -14.96
C ASP A 106 10.65 -31.15 -14.07
N PRO A 107 10.02 -30.44 -13.12
CA PRO A 107 10.75 -29.54 -12.21
C PRO A 107 11.82 -30.25 -11.38
N SER A 108 11.77 -31.57 -11.25
CA SER A 108 12.77 -32.38 -10.52
C SER A 108 14.01 -32.73 -11.37
N ASN A 109 13.97 -32.51 -12.69
CA ASN A 109 15.05 -32.88 -13.62
C ASN A 109 15.36 -31.71 -14.59
N MET A 110 15.83 -30.60 -14.05
CA MET A 110 16.19 -29.41 -14.83
C MET A 110 17.54 -29.60 -15.51
N LYS A 111 17.56 -29.51 -16.84
CA LYS A 111 18.78 -29.61 -17.66
C LYS A 111 18.77 -28.59 -18.78
N ALA A 112 19.96 -28.15 -19.19
CA ALA A 112 20.13 -27.33 -20.35
C ALA A 112 19.59 -28.04 -21.61
N VAL A 113 18.96 -27.27 -22.48
CA VAL A 113 18.57 -27.68 -23.82
C VAL A 113 19.63 -27.17 -24.78
N VAL A 114 20.27 -28.07 -25.52
CA VAL A 114 21.38 -27.75 -26.43
C VAL A 114 21.00 -28.17 -27.84
N LEU A 115 21.01 -27.22 -28.77
CA LEU A 115 20.81 -27.47 -30.21
C LEU A 115 21.98 -26.79 -30.95
N ASN A 116 22.98 -27.60 -31.35
CA ASN A 116 24.21 -27.10 -31.97
C ASN A 116 24.03 -26.73 -33.44
N ASP A 117 23.02 -27.32 -34.09
CA ASP A 117 22.68 -27.12 -35.50
C ASP A 117 21.16 -27.11 -35.67
N LEU A 118 20.56 -25.92 -35.77
CA LEU A 118 19.12 -25.74 -35.96
C LEU A 118 18.69 -26.04 -37.41
N GLU A 119 19.59 -25.91 -38.42
CA GLU A 119 19.26 -26.15 -39.82
C GLU A 119 18.84 -27.59 -40.07
N GLY A 120 19.37 -28.55 -39.28
CA GLY A 120 19.03 -29.98 -39.37
C GLY A 120 17.82 -30.41 -38.58
N THR A 121 17.12 -29.46 -37.90
CA THR A 121 15.99 -29.76 -37.02
C THR A 121 14.67 -29.23 -37.59
N GLU A 122 13.55 -29.69 -37.04
CA GLU A 122 12.21 -29.17 -37.37
C GLU A 122 12.06 -27.68 -37.05
N TRP A 123 12.86 -27.15 -36.10
CA TRP A 123 12.84 -25.76 -35.68
C TRP A 123 13.23 -24.77 -36.76
N ALA A 124 14.00 -25.23 -37.78
CA ALA A 124 14.29 -24.42 -38.95
C ALA A 124 13.02 -23.99 -39.70
N THR A 125 11.91 -24.75 -39.57
CA THR A 125 10.63 -24.45 -40.21
C THR A 125 9.54 -24.04 -39.23
N LEU A 126 9.53 -24.54 -37.99
CA LEU A 126 8.49 -24.28 -36.99
C LEU A 126 8.68 -22.91 -36.34
N ASP A 127 9.89 -22.60 -35.89
CA ASP A 127 10.13 -21.33 -35.17
C ASP A 127 10.33 -20.18 -36.19
N ALA A 128 9.42 -19.20 -36.10
CA ALA A 128 9.46 -18.03 -36.97
C ALA A 128 10.73 -17.19 -36.75
N ASN A 129 11.24 -17.12 -35.52
CA ASN A 129 12.45 -16.36 -35.19
C ASN A 129 13.70 -17.02 -35.74
N VAL A 130 13.78 -18.36 -35.77
CA VAL A 130 14.88 -19.10 -36.38
C VAL A 130 15.02 -18.73 -37.87
N ARG A 131 13.91 -18.66 -38.59
CA ARG A 131 13.89 -18.26 -40.02
C ARG A 131 14.18 -16.79 -40.22
N GLN A 132 13.51 -15.94 -39.45
CA GLN A 132 13.57 -14.48 -39.62
C GLN A 132 14.96 -13.94 -39.34
N TYR A 133 15.63 -14.46 -38.31
CA TYR A 133 16.93 -13.96 -37.85
C TYR A 133 18.11 -14.89 -38.25
N GLY A 134 17.85 -15.97 -38.96
CA GLY A 134 18.90 -16.88 -39.43
C GLY A 134 19.64 -17.60 -38.30
N LEU A 135 18.93 -17.95 -37.23
CA LEU A 135 19.53 -18.60 -36.06
C LEU A 135 19.96 -20.01 -36.38
N LYS A 136 21.14 -20.42 -35.92
CA LYS A 136 21.75 -21.72 -36.24
C LYS A 136 22.07 -22.56 -35.01
N SER A 137 22.16 -21.98 -33.83
CA SER A 137 22.36 -22.74 -32.61
C SER A 137 21.58 -22.11 -31.43
N TYR A 138 21.24 -22.94 -30.45
CA TYR A 138 20.44 -22.57 -29.27
C TYR A 138 20.98 -23.29 -28.03
N LEU A 139 21.08 -22.54 -26.95
CA LEU A 139 21.27 -23.07 -25.60
C LEU A 139 20.25 -22.40 -24.69
N GLY A 140 19.41 -23.18 -24.00
CA GLY A 140 18.39 -22.67 -23.07
C GLY A 140 18.38 -23.43 -21.76
N PHE A 141 17.98 -22.74 -20.70
CA PHE A 141 17.77 -23.34 -19.38
C PHE A 141 16.44 -22.88 -18.79
N PRO A 142 15.61 -23.77 -18.22
CA PRO A 142 14.32 -23.41 -17.65
C PRO A 142 14.48 -22.65 -16.34
N ILE A 143 13.58 -21.69 -16.10
CA ILE A 143 13.48 -20.95 -14.85
C ILE A 143 12.29 -21.47 -14.06
N GLN A 144 12.56 -21.92 -12.84
CA GLN A 144 11.55 -22.44 -11.93
C GLN A 144 11.23 -21.43 -10.82
N LEU A 145 9.94 -21.23 -10.55
CA LEU A 145 9.44 -20.44 -9.43
C LEU A 145 8.32 -21.21 -8.72
N GLU A 146 8.41 -21.34 -7.40
CA GLU A 146 7.42 -22.06 -6.59
C GLU A 146 7.07 -23.47 -7.11
N GLY A 147 8.07 -24.21 -7.57
CA GLY A 147 7.89 -25.59 -8.07
C GLY A 147 7.32 -25.70 -9.48
N ARG A 148 7.16 -24.59 -10.21
CA ARG A 148 6.67 -24.58 -11.60
C ARG A 148 7.68 -23.90 -12.51
N VAL A 149 7.82 -24.40 -13.74
CA VAL A 149 8.62 -23.74 -14.76
C VAL A 149 7.82 -22.54 -15.28
N VAL A 150 8.37 -21.35 -15.12
CA VAL A 150 7.70 -20.08 -15.46
C VAL A 150 8.32 -19.39 -16.67
N GLY A 151 9.52 -19.79 -17.07
CA GLY A 151 10.23 -19.15 -18.16
C GLY A 151 11.50 -19.90 -18.55
N SER A 152 12.29 -19.28 -19.41
CA SER A 152 13.57 -19.80 -19.87
C SER A 152 14.57 -18.71 -20.12
N LEU A 153 15.82 -18.94 -19.69
CA LEU A 153 16.97 -18.13 -20.07
C LEU A 153 17.63 -18.80 -21.26
N CYS A 154 17.86 -18.05 -22.33
CA CYS A 154 18.33 -18.59 -23.60
C CYS A 154 19.44 -17.74 -24.20
N VAL A 155 20.31 -18.40 -24.97
CA VAL A 155 21.23 -17.74 -25.89
C VAL A 155 21.09 -18.38 -27.26
N VAL A 156 21.23 -17.58 -28.31
CA VAL A 156 21.17 -18.01 -29.72
C VAL A 156 22.29 -17.37 -30.53
N ASP A 157 22.73 -18.10 -31.55
CA ASP A 157 23.76 -17.62 -32.46
C ASP A 157 23.34 -17.84 -33.92
N THR A 158 23.80 -16.96 -34.80
CA THR A 158 23.64 -17.07 -36.27
C THR A 158 24.67 -18.00 -36.93
N ARG A 159 25.53 -18.60 -36.11
CA ARG A 159 26.52 -19.60 -36.50
C ARG A 159 26.26 -20.93 -35.80
N LYS A 160 26.66 -22.03 -36.43
CA LYS A 160 26.70 -23.34 -35.74
C LYS A 160 27.73 -23.31 -34.65
N ARG A 161 27.35 -23.79 -33.48
CA ARG A 161 28.18 -23.74 -32.27
C ARG A 161 28.00 -25.00 -31.44
N GLU A 162 29.09 -25.63 -31.05
CA GLU A 162 29.10 -26.70 -30.07
C GLU A 162 29.20 -26.11 -28.67
N TYR A 163 28.14 -26.18 -27.91
CA TYR A 163 28.13 -25.70 -26.54
C TYR A 163 28.78 -26.73 -25.61
N THR A 164 29.82 -26.32 -24.93
CA THR A 164 30.58 -27.12 -23.97
C THR A 164 29.80 -27.33 -22.66
N GLU A 165 30.20 -28.36 -21.90
CA GLU A 165 29.65 -28.57 -20.54
C GLU A 165 29.81 -27.33 -19.64
N ILE A 166 30.92 -26.58 -19.76
CA ILE A 166 31.17 -25.35 -19.02
C ILE A 166 30.11 -24.29 -19.34
N GLU A 167 29.77 -24.10 -20.62
CA GLU A 167 28.75 -23.11 -21.03
C GLU A 167 27.36 -23.53 -20.57
N GLN A 168 27.06 -24.81 -20.48
CA GLN A 168 25.82 -25.34 -19.91
C GLN A 168 25.75 -25.06 -18.39
N TYR A 169 26.85 -25.22 -17.65
CA TYR A 169 26.91 -24.82 -16.24
C TYR A 169 26.77 -23.30 -16.03
N ILE A 170 27.34 -22.50 -16.94
CA ILE A 170 27.22 -21.06 -16.89
C ILE A 170 25.74 -20.63 -17.02
N ILE A 171 25.02 -21.11 -18.03
CA ILE A 171 23.61 -20.72 -18.19
C ILE A 171 22.74 -21.21 -17.01
N GLU A 172 23.04 -22.37 -16.45
CA GLU A 172 22.38 -22.87 -15.24
C GLU A 172 22.58 -21.93 -14.03
N ALA A 173 23.83 -21.47 -13.81
CA ALA A 173 24.15 -20.53 -12.74
C ALA A 173 23.44 -19.18 -12.93
N PHE A 174 23.42 -18.64 -14.14
CA PHE A 174 22.72 -17.41 -14.48
C PHE A 174 21.19 -17.56 -14.38
N SER A 175 20.65 -18.73 -14.72
CA SER A 175 19.24 -19.05 -14.53
C SER A 175 18.86 -19.08 -13.06
N SER A 176 19.75 -19.56 -12.19
CA SER A 176 19.57 -19.51 -10.74
C SER A 176 19.57 -18.09 -10.21
N ALA A 177 20.37 -17.18 -10.80
CA ALA A 177 20.36 -15.77 -10.44
C ALA A 177 19.03 -15.09 -10.84
N ILE A 178 18.51 -15.36 -12.04
CA ILE A 178 17.18 -14.87 -12.45
C ILE A 178 16.10 -15.38 -11.50
N ARG A 179 16.12 -16.67 -11.15
CA ARG A 179 15.16 -17.24 -10.18
C ARG A 179 15.14 -16.48 -8.86
N LEU A 180 16.32 -16.12 -8.33
CA LEU A 180 16.40 -15.33 -7.09
C LEU A 180 15.77 -13.94 -7.24
N GLU A 181 15.98 -13.26 -8.36
CA GLU A 181 15.37 -11.94 -8.59
C GLU A 181 13.86 -12.05 -8.80
N GLU A 182 13.37 -13.10 -9.45
CA GLU A 182 11.94 -13.40 -9.55
C GLU A 182 11.30 -13.68 -8.18
N GLU A 183 11.96 -14.44 -7.31
CA GLU A 183 11.51 -14.69 -5.94
C GLU A 183 11.48 -13.38 -5.12
N ARG A 184 12.47 -12.51 -5.31
CA ARG A 184 12.49 -11.16 -4.70
C ARG A 184 11.33 -10.31 -5.18
N LEU A 185 11.09 -10.24 -6.49
CA LEU A 185 9.99 -9.48 -7.08
C LEU A 185 8.63 -9.97 -6.57
N LEU A 186 8.43 -11.29 -6.54
CA LEU A 186 7.21 -11.90 -6.01
C LEU A 186 7.00 -11.55 -4.53
N THR A 187 8.06 -11.61 -3.73
CA THR A 187 8.02 -11.30 -2.30
C THR A 187 7.73 -9.81 -2.08
N GLN A 188 8.35 -8.90 -2.83
CA GLN A 188 8.08 -7.47 -2.76
C GLN A 188 6.62 -7.16 -3.10
N ASN A 189 6.07 -7.76 -4.16
CA ASN A 189 4.68 -7.57 -4.55
C ASN A 189 3.70 -8.10 -3.48
N ARG A 190 3.97 -9.26 -2.90
CA ARG A 190 3.17 -9.82 -1.80
C ARG A 190 3.20 -8.92 -0.56
N LEU A 191 4.37 -8.41 -0.20
CA LEU A 191 4.54 -7.51 0.94
C LEU A 191 3.79 -6.19 0.72
N ALA A 192 3.91 -5.59 -0.47
CA ALA A 192 3.18 -4.37 -0.82
C ALA A 192 1.66 -4.57 -0.73
N ALA A 193 1.14 -5.67 -1.26
CA ALA A 193 -0.29 -6.00 -1.19
C ALA A 193 -0.75 -6.23 0.26
N ALA A 194 0.05 -6.92 1.08
CA ALA A 194 -0.27 -7.17 2.48
C ALA A 194 -0.27 -5.86 3.31
N ASN A 195 0.70 -4.97 3.07
CA ASN A 195 0.75 -3.66 3.73
C ASN A 195 -0.47 -2.80 3.37
N ALA A 196 -0.84 -2.72 2.10
CA ALA A 196 -2.03 -1.98 1.65
C ALA A 196 -3.32 -2.52 2.31
N ALA A 197 -3.46 -3.85 2.40
CA ALA A 197 -4.60 -4.48 3.07
C ALA A 197 -4.61 -4.20 4.58
N LEU A 198 -3.43 -4.15 5.22
CA LEU A 198 -3.30 -3.83 6.65
C LEU A 198 -3.65 -2.37 6.93
N GLU A 199 -3.16 -1.43 6.12
CA GLU A 199 -3.49 -0.01 6.23
C GLU A 199 -5.00 0.24 6.12
N GLU A 200 -5.65 -0.40 5.15
CA GLU A 200 -7.10 -0.29 4.99
C GLU A 200 -7.88 -0.86 6.19
N LYS A 201 -7.41 -1.99 6.75
CA LYS A 201 -8.01 -2.55 7.98
C LYS A 201 -7.82 -1.62 9.17
N ASN A 202 -6.63 -1.05 9.34
CA ASN A 202 -6.34 -0.10 10.42
C ASN A 202 -7.23 1.15 10.30
N ARG A 203 -7.37 1.71 9.09
CA ARG A 203 -8.26 2.84 8.83
C ARG A 203 -9.71 2.54 9.25
N LYS A 204 -10.24 1.35 8.89
CA LYS A 204 -11.60 0.93 9.29
C LYS A 204 -11.73 0.78 10.81
N ILE A 205 -10.72 0.21 11.47
CA ILE A 205 -10.71 0.08 12.93
C ILE A 205 -10.70 1.46 13.60
N GLU A 206 -9.90 2.41 13.11
CA GLU A 206 -9.87 3.78 13.62
C GLU A 206 -11.20 4.48 13.41
N GLU A 207 -11.81 4.40 12.22
CA GLU A 207 -13.14 4.95 11.96
C GLU A 207 -14.19 4.36 12.91
N MET A 208 -14.20 3.04 13.11
CA MET A 208 -15.12 2.38 14.06
C MET A 208 -14.84 2.76 15.52
N ALA A 209 -13.57 3.02 15.86
CA ALA A 209 -13.19 3.41 17.22
C ALA A 209 -13.49 4.87 17.56
N LEU A 210 -13.65 5.75 16.55
CA LEU A 210 -13.81 7.20 16.71
C LEU A 210 -15.19 7.71 16.27
N THR A 211 -16.03 6.89 15.62
CA THR A 211 -17.37 7.29 15.19
C THR A 211 -18.47 6.54 15.96
N ASP A 212 -19.59 7.19 16.12
CA ASP A 212 -20.83 6.57 16.60
C ASP A 212 -21.56 5.91 15.42
N PHE A 213 -21.82 4.62 15.52
CA PHE A 213 -22.38 3.82 14.43
C PHE A 213 -23.81 4.22 14.03
N LEU A 214 -24.59 4.79 14.96
CA LEU A 214 -25.97 5.18 14.69
C LEU A 214 -26.06 6.50 13.95
N THR A 215 -25.34 7.52 14.44
CA THR A 215 -25.45 8.90 13.98
C THR A 215 -24.38 9.28 12.95
N GLY A 216 -23.29 8.49 12.82
CA GLY A 216 -22.13 8.82 11.99
C GLY A 216 -21.29 9.98 12.52
N LEU A 217 -21.66 10.57 13.67
CA LEU A 217 -20.88 11.59 14.33
C LEU A 217 -19.62 11.02 15.00
N PRO A 218 -18.60 11.84 15.26
CA PRO A 218 -17.57 11.51 16.23
C PRO A 218 -18.18 11.00 17.54
N ASN A 219 -17.58 9.98 18.12
CA ASN A 219 -18.00 9.48 19.43
C ASN A 219 -17.32 10.25 20.57
N ARG A 220 -17.63 9.89 21.81
CA ARG A 220 -17.05 10.49 23.02
C ARG A 220 -15.52 10.51 23.02
N ARG A 221 -14.88 9.44 22.53
CA ARG A 221 -13.41 9.35 22.48
C ARG A 221 -12.83 10.37 21.52
N ALA A 222 -13.39 10.45 20.31
CA ALA A 222 -12.93 11.39 19.28
C ALA A 222 -13.04 12.86 19.72
N ILE A 223 -14.11 13.26 20.42
CA ILE A 223 -14.25 14.64 20.88
C ILE A 223 -13.33 14.97 22.05
N ILE A 224 -13.01 14.00 22.91
CA ILE A 224 -12.03 14.19 24.00
C ILE A 224 -10.65 14.48 23.39
N ASP A 225 -10.21 13.74 22.38
CA ASP A 225 -8.94 13.97 21.69
C ASP A 225 -8.89 15.38 21.03
N CYS A 226 -10.04 15.86 20.49
CA CYS A 226 -10.15 17.23 19.98
C CYS A 226 -10.03 18.27 21.11
N LEU A 227 -10.68 18.05 22.26
CA LEU A 227 -10.62 18.94 23.41
C LEU A 227 -9.21 19.04 23.99
N ASP A 228 -8.48 17.92 24.10
CA ASP A 228 -7.07 17.91 24.50
C ASP A 228 -6.21 18.78 23.59
N THR A 229 -6.45 18.69 22.28
CA THR A 229 -5.75 19.50 21.28
C THR A 229 -6.02 21.00 21.46
N GLU A 230 -7.27 21.40 21.72
CA GLU A 230 -7.64 22.81 21.92
C GLU A 230 -7.09 23.37 23.23
N ILE A 231 -7.14 22.62 24.34
CA ILE A 231 -6.52 23.03 25.61
C ILE A 231 -5.01 23.22 25.45
N ALA A 232 -4.33 22.29 24.76
CA ALA A 232 -2.91 22.44 24.46
C ALA A 232 -2.63 23.68 23.57
N ALA A 233 -3.54 24.01 22.64
CA ALA A 233 -3.45 25.22 21.82
C ALA A 233 -3.63 26.50 22.64
N LEU A 234 -4.59 26.54 23.58
CA LEU A 234 -4.77 27.63 24.51
C LEU A 234 -3.51 27.90 25.33
N ASN A 235 -2.92 26.85 25.88
CA ASN A 235 -1.68 26.93 26.66
C ASN A 235 -0.52 27.53 25.85
N ARG A 236 -0.37 27.13 24.57
CA ARG A 236 0.67 27.67 23.66
C ARG A 236 0.43 29.15 23.32
N ARG A 237 -0.82 29.54 23.01
CA ARG A 237 -1.18 30.91 22.66
C ARG A 237 -0.90 31.90 23.79
N ARG A 238 -1.09 31.50 25.03
CA ARG A 238 -0.79 32.31 26.22
C ARG A 238 0.71 32.55 26.43
N HIS A 239 1.55 31.58 26.18
CA HIS A 239 3.01 31.71 26.26
C HIS A 239 3.59 32.62 25.16
N ALA A 240 2.91 32.74 24.04
CA ALA A 240 3.28 33.59 22.90
C ALA A 240 2.72 35.02 23.02
N ALA A 241 2.28 35.47 24.21
CA ALA A 241 1.49 36.66 24.45
C ALA A 241 2.04 37.95 23.86
N GLN A 242 1.58 38.30 22.64
CA GLN A 242 1.63 39.64 22.06
C GLN A 242 0.52 39.91 21.03
N VAL A 243 -0.43 39.02 20.79
CA VAL A 243 -1.53 39.28 19.88
C VAL A 243 -2.85 39.30 20.65
N ARG A 244 -3.50 40.45 20.69
CA ARG A 244 -4.87 40.63 21.18
C ARG A 244 -5.83 39.86 20.28
N ALA A 245 -6.07 38.60 20.54
CA ALA A 245 -7.26 37.91 20.03
C ALA A 245 -8.46 38.30 20.89
N VAL A 246 -9.58 38.58 20.29
CA VAL A 246 -10.80 39.06 20.96
C VAL A 246 -11.34 38.02 21.96
N PHE A 247 -11.09 36.72 21.71
CA PHE A 247 -11.35 35.60 22.63
C PHE A 247 -10.42 34.43 22.28
N PRO A 248 -9.46 34.09 23.15
CA PRO A 248 -8.48 33.05 22.85
C PRO A 248 -8.94 31.64 23.21
N GLY A 249 -10.22 31.42 23.54
CA GLY A 249 -10.78 30.21 24.09
C GLY A 249 -11.71 29.43 23.16
N PHE A 250 -12.39 28.49 23.74
CA PHE A 250 -13.49 27.75 23.09
C PHE A 250 -14.65 27.60 24.07
N SER A 251 -15.86 27.34 23.56
CA SER A 251 -17.00 26.95 24.38
C SER A 251 -17.34 25.49 24.16
N LEU A 252 -17.76 24.84 25.26
CA LEU A 252 -18.31 23.51 25.28
C LEU A 252 -19.82 23.58 25.50
N VAL A 253 -20.59 22.87 24.67
CA VAL A 253 -22.04 22.82 24.81
C VAL A 253 -22.47 21.36 24.93
N MET A 254 -23.05 20.99 26.08
CA MET A 254 -23.72 19.70 26.24
C MET A 254 -25.16 19.85 25.85
N CYS A 255 -25.68 18.86 25.13
CA CYS A 255 -27.05 18.77 24.63
C CYS A 255 -27.65 17.41 25.00
N ASP A 256 -28.87 17.39 25.47
CA ASP A 256 -29.60 16.16 25.78
C ASP A 256 -31.04 16.27 25.26
N VAL A 257 -31.51 15.19 24.65
CA VAL A 257 -32.85 15.09 24.07
C VAL A 257 -33.87 14.89 25.18
N ASP A 258 -34.76 15.85 25.36
CA ASP A 258 -35.74 15.86 26.44
C ASP A 258 -36.75 14.67 26.28
N ASN A 259 -36.95 13.97 27.41
CA ASN A 259 -37.88 12.85 27.54
C ASN A 259 -37.70 11.74 26.47
N PHE A 260 -36.40 11.50 26.08
CA PHE A 260 -36.07 10.52 25.05
C PHE A 260 -36.55 9.09 25.39
N LYS A 261 -36.55 8.76 26.69
CA LYS A 261 -37.10 7.47 27.14
C LYS A 261 -38.58 7.33 26.79
N ASP A 262 -39.40 8.40 27.00
CA ASP A 262 -40.82 8.37 26.68
C ASP A 262 -41.07 8.19 25.18
N ILE A 263 -40.19 8.74 24.35
CA ILE A 263 -40.21 8.52 22.88
C ILE A 263 -39.97 7.04 22.56
N ASN A 264 -38.98 6.43 23.17
CA ASN A 264 -38.69 5.01 22.98
C ASN A 264 -39.80 4.11 23.49
N ASP A 265 -40.37 4.45 24.69
CA ASP A 265 -41.45 3.67 25.29
C ASP A 265 -42.77 3.76 24.49
N THR A 266 -43.01 4.91 23.85
CA THR A 266 -44.24 5.16 23.07
C THR A 266 -44.14 4.64 21.63
N PHE A 267 -43.01 4.94 20.92
CA PHE A 267 -42.88 4.71 19.48
C PHE A 267 -41.85 3.61 19.14
N GLY A 268 -41.17 3.04 20.14
CA GLY A 268 -40.16 2.00 19.97
C GLY A 268 -38.77 2.54 19.65
N HIS A 269 -37.73 1.73 19.91
CA HIS A 269 -36.33 2.11 19.76
C HIS A 269 -35.93 2.51 18.32
N VAL A 270 -36.53 1.91 17.30
CA VAL A 270 -36.28 2.27 15.89
C VAL A 270 -36.64 3.73 15.63
N CYS A 271 -37.71 4.20 16.24
CA CYS A 271 -38.16 5.58 16.13
C CYS A 271 -37.23 6.52 16.89
N GLY A 272 -36.76 6.14 18.09
CA GLY A 272 -35.75 6.88 18.84
C GLY A 272 -34.45 7.00 18.07
N ASP A 273 -34.03 5.95 17.39
CA ASP A 273 -32.82 5.98 16.54
C ASP A 273 -32.95 6.99 15.38
N GLU A 274 -34.11 7.07 14.73
CA GLU A 274 -34.39 8.06 13.68
C GLU A 274 -34.39 9.50 14.24
N VAL A 275 -34.95 9.69 15.43
CA VAL A 275 -34.89 11.00 16.15
C VAL A 275 -33.42 11.42 16.35
N LEU A 276 -32.57 10.52 16.83
CA LEU A 276 -31.14 10.82 17.05
C LEU A 276 -30.39 11.14 15.74
N LYS A 277 -30.69 10.45 14.65
CA LYS A 277 -30.12 10.75 13.32
C LYS A 277 -30.53 12.12 12.81
N VAL A 278 -31.80 12.49 12.94
CA VAL A 278 -32.30 13.82 12.53
C VAL A 278 -31.65 14.90 13.36
N ILE A 279 -31.57 14.74 14.70
CA ILE A 279 -30.92 15.69 15.60
C ILE A 279 -29.44 15.82 15.24
N SER A 280 -28.73 14.72 15.00
CA SER A 280 -27.32 14.76 14.61
C SER A 280 -27.09 15.59 13.34
N THR A 281 -28.01 15.50 12.39
CA THR A 281 -27.97 16.26 11.14
C THR A 281 -28.22 17.77 11.40
N LEU A 282 -29.20 18.10 12.25
CA LEU A 282 -29.51 19.48 12.65
C LEU A 282 -28.33 20.13 13.38
N LEU A 283 -27.69 19.39 14.30
CA LEU A 283 -26.49 19.83 15.00
C LEU A 283 -25.36 20.14 14.02
N THR A 284 -25.04 19.18 13.14
CA THR A 284 -23.96 19.32 12.17
C THR A 284 -24.16 20.52 11.23
N ASN A 285 -25.36 20.66 10.67
CA ASN A 285 -25.69 21.75 9.74
C ASN A 285 -25.72 23.13 10.39
N SER A 286 -25.80 23.18 11.70
CA SER A 286 -25.82 24.43 12.48
C SER A 286 -24.42 24.91 12.88
N LEU A 287 -23.39 24.13 12.63
CA LEU A 287 -22.02 24.42 13.06
C LEU A 287 -21.14 24.87 11.89
N ARG A 288 -20.05 25.59 12.21
CA ARG A 288 -19.03 26.00 11.24
C ARG A 288 -18.07 24.85 11.00
N ALA A 289 -17.32 24.90 9.90
CA ALA A 289 -16.34 23.86 9.55
C ALA A 289 -15.25 23.62 10.62
N GLN A 290 -14.94 24.65 11.42
CA GLN A 290 -13.97 24.56 12.51
C GLN A 290 -14.55 23.98 13.82
N ASP A 291 -15.87 24.03 14.00
CA ASP A 291 -16.56 23.48 15.16
C ASP A 291 -16.65 21.95 15.04
N ARG A 292 -16.89 21.31 16.16
CA ARG A 292 -17.06 19.85 16.21
C ARG A 292 -18.31 19.49 17.01
N VAL A 293 -18.98 18.45 16.56
CA VAL A 293 -20.06 17.80 17.30
C VAL A 293 -19.78 16.31 17.43
N ALA A 294 -20.14 15.75 18.55
CA ALA A 294 -20.00 14.32 18.82
C ALA A 294 -21.22 13.80 19.61
N ARG A 295 -21.49 12.51 19.48
CA ARG A 295 -22.41 11.82 20.38
C ARG A 295 -21.66 11.44 21.66
N TRP A 296 -22.10 11.98 22.80
CA TRP A 296 -21.45 11.75 24.09
C TRP A 296 -21.85 10.41 24.71
N GLY A 297 -23.12 10.02 24.55
CA GLY A 297 -23.66 8.73 24.97
C GLY A 297 -25.19 8.75 24.95
N GLY A 298 -25.86 7.63 24.71
CA GLY A 298 -27.32 7.54 24.71
C GLY A 298 -27.98 8.61 23.82
N GLU A 299 -28.70 9.55 24.47
CA GLU A 299 -29.36 10.71 23.87
C GLU A 299 -28.57 12.03 24.02
N GLU A 300 -27.32 11.95 24.47
CA GLU A 300 -26.48 13.12 24.74
C GLU A 300 -25.54 13.43 23.61
N PHE A 301 -25.40 14.71 23.27
CA PHE A 301 -24.44 15.25 22.30
C PHE A 301 -23.57 16.32 22.93
N VAL A 302 -22.37 16.49 22.41
CA VAL A 302 -21.43 17.54 22.82
C VAL A 302 -20.93 18.31 21.60
N MET A 303 -20.85 19.63 21.74
CA MET A 303 -20.30 20.50 20.70
C MET A 303 -19.12 21.30 21.25
N LEU A 304 -18.04 21.33 20.47
CA LEU A 304 -16.87 22.18 20.69
C LEU A 304 -16.94 23.35 19.71
N LEU A 305 -17.11 24.54 20.22
CA LEU A 305 -17.23 25.79 19.45
C LEU A 305 -15.91 26.58 19.61
N LYS A 306 -15.07 26.55 18.55
CA LYS A 306 -13.76 27.20 18.56
C LYS A 306 -13.88 28.72 18.49
N ASP A 307 -12.98 29.43 19.15
CA ASP A 307 -12.92 30.91 19.17
C ASP A 307 -14.31 31.56 19.44
N THR A 308 -15.10 30.95 20.32
CA THR A 308 -16.48 31.34 20.63
C THR A 308 -16.64 31.45 22.17
N ASP A 309 -17.06 32.63 22.63
CA ASP A 309 -17.33 32.93 24.03
C ASP A 309 -18.70 32.38 24.50
N ALA A 310 -18.98 32.45 25.78
CA ALA A 310 -20.21 31.92 26.34
C ALA A 310 -21.49 32.57 25.74
N PRO A 311 -21.57 33.91 25.55
CA PRO A 311 -22.71 34.52 24.86
C PRO A 311 -22.87 34.05 23.42
N GLY A 312 -21.78 33.93 22.67
CA GLY A 312 -21.79 33.43 21.30
C GLY A 312 -22.25 31.97 21.20
N ALA A 313 -21.76 31.14 22.12
CA ALA A 313 -22.18 29.75 22.25
C ALA A 313 -23.65 29.61 22.61
N ALA A 314 -24.17 30.45 23.52
CA ALA A 314 -25.58 30.47 23.87
C ALA A 314 -26.49 30.84 22.66
N VAL A 315 -26.05 31.77 21.82
CA VAL A 315 -26.80 32.12 20.59
C VAL A 315 -26.84 30.95 19.62
N ILE A 316 -25.73 30.23 19.45
CA ILE A 316 -25.68 29.02 18.59
C ILE A 316 -26.58 27.93 19.16
N ALA A 317 -26.47 27.63 20.46
CA ALA A 317 -27.28 26.64 21.16
C ALA A 317 -28.78 26.94 21.07
N GLU A 318 -29.19 28.23 21.25
CA GLU A 318 -30.59 28.65 21.15
C GLU A 318 -31.15 28.51 19.72
N ARG A 319 -30.33 28.80 18.70
CA ARG A 319 -30.71 28.55 17.30
C ARG A 319 -30.97 27.07 17.04
N ILE A 320 -30.09 26.20 17.54
CA ILE A 320 -30.21 24.75 17.40
C ILE A 320 -31.42 24.24 18.16
N ARG A 321 -31.62 24.68 19.41
CA ARG A 321 -32.78 24.34 20.25
C ARG A 321 -34.10 24.61 19.51
N LYS A 322 -34.23 25.82 18.95
CA LYS A 322 -35.40 26.19 18.12
C LYS A 322 -35.56 25.30 16.91
N ALA A 323 -34.47 25.04 16.17
CA ALA A 323 -34.51 24.18 15.00
C ALA A 323 -34.99 22.76 15.34
N ILE A 324 -34.57 22.20 16.47
CA ILE A 324 -35.05 20.89 16.94
C ILE A 324 -36.51 20.97 17.30
N ALA A 325 -36.93 21.96 18.13
CA ALA A 325 -38.34 22.10 18.55
C ALA A 325 -39.31 22.37 17.40
N ASP A 326 -38.85 23.03 16.34
CA ASP A 326 -39.65 23.33 15.15
C ASP A 326 -39.70 22.19 14.12
N THR A 327 -38.82 21.20 14.24
CA THR A 327 -38.74 20.07 13.32
C THR A 327 -39.89 19.07 13.66
N PRO A 328 -40.75 18.70 12.71
CA PRO A 328 -41.71 17.63 12.90
C PRO A 328 -41.02 16.28 12.76
N PHE A 329 -41.18 15.42 13.75
CA PHE A 329 -40.75 14.02 13.70
C PHE A 329 -41.97 13.14 13.35
N SER A 330 -41.80 12.06 12.65
CA SER A 330 -42.86 11.17 12.22
C SER A 330 -42.42 9.71 12.37
N CYS A 331 -43.31 8.91 12.97
CA CYS A 331 -43.11 7.49 13.17
C CYS A 331 -44.45 6.73 13.06
N GLY A 332 -44.46 5.67 12.26
CA GLY A 332 -45.71 4.88 12.09
C GLY A 332 -46.91 5.66 11.55
N GLY A 333 -46.68 6.83 10.94
CA GLY A 333 -47.74 7.73 10.45
C GLY A 333 -48.22 8.76 11.48
N GLU A 334 -47.74 8.73 12.71
CA GLU A 334 -47.99 9.73 13.74
C GLU A 334 -46.88 10.80 13.75
N SER A 335 -47.26 12.08 13.91
CA SER A 335 -46.35 13.19 13.98
C SER A 335 -46.23 13.75 15.40
N PHE A 336 -45.00 13.98 15.88
CA PHE A 336 -44.77 14.50 17.22
C PHE A 336 -43.62 15.53 17.22
N ARG A 337 -43.41 16.21 18.34
CA ARG A 337 -42.35 17.18 18.54
C ARG A 337 -41.35 16.68 19.58
N VAL A 338 -40.09 17.02 19.35
CA VAL A 338 -38.99 16.70 20.26
C VAL A 338 -38.33 18.00 20.67
N THR A 339 -37.91 18.10 21.91
CA THR A 339 -37.13 19.23 22.38
C THR A 339 -35.79 18.75 22.92
N ALA A 340 -34.86 19.65 23.11
CA ALA A 340 -33.58 19.36 23.70
C ALA A 340 -33.17 20.49 24.65
N THR A 341 -32.44 20.13 25.72
CA THR A 341 -31.88 21.06 26.70
C THR A 341 -30.38 21.18 26.50
N PHE A 342 -29.86 22.38 26.66
CA PHE A 342 -28.46 22.71 26.39
C PHE A 342 -27.79 23.32 27.63
N GLY A 343 -26.59 22.83 27.96
CA GLY A 343 -25.72 23.40 28.97
C GLY A 343 -24.46 23.94 28.32
N VAL A 344 -24.11 25.19 28.61
CA VAL A 344 -22.99 25.91 27.98
C VAL A 344 -21.95 26.26 29.03
N SER A 345 -20.67 25.99 28.74
CA SER A 345 -19.52 26.48 29.47
C SER A 345 -18.49 27.10 28.52
N ALA A 346 -17.82 28.20 28.91
CA ALA A 346 -16.72 28.77 28.15
C ALA A 346 -15.38 28.43 28.82
N CYS A 347 -14.43 27.95 28.03
CA CYS A 347 -13.11 27.52 28.47
C CYS A 347 -12.07 28.57 28.04
N GLU A 348 -11.83 29.54 28.94
CA GLU A 348 -10.94 30.70 28.71
C GLU A 348 -9.61 30.57 29.47
N ASN A 349 -9.60 29.73 30.50
CA ASN A 349 -8.47 29.59 31.38
C ASN A 349 -7.63 28.34 31.04
N PRO A 350 -6.35 28.49 30.74
CA PRO A 350 -5.44 27.37 30.44
C PRO A 350 -5.15 26.45 31.64
N CYS A 351 -5.45 26.87 32.88
CA CYS A 351 -5.33 26.00 34.06
C CYS A 351 -6.46 24.96 34.14
N MET A 352 -7.42 24.98 33.23
CA MET A 352 -8.57 24.08 33.23
C MET A 352 -8.24 22.76 32.57
N THR A 353 -8.81 21.71 33.12
CA THR A 353 -8.82 20.39 32.51
C THR A 353 -10.07 20.21 31.65
N ILE A 354 -10.05 19.22 30.77
CA ILE A 354 -11.26 18.81 30.01
C ILE A 354 -12.40 18.50 30.98
N ASN A 355 -12.09 17.81 32.08
CA ASN A 355 -13.09 17.42 33.08
C ASN A 355 -13.78 18.62 33.71
N ASP A 356 -13.06 19.71 33.93
CA ASP A 356 -13.64 20.96 34.47
C ASP A 356 -14.63 21.57 33.48
N CYS A 357 -14.24 21.65 32.17
CA CYS A 357 -15.10 22.19 31.13
C CYS A 357 -16.36 21.36 30.96
N VAL A 358 -16.21 20.04 30.89
CA VAL A 358 -17.34 19.09 30.76
C VAL A 358 -18.25 19.16 31.99
N HIS A 359 -17.68 19.18 33.20
CA HIS A 359 -18.44 19.21 34.44
C HIS A 359 -19.34 20.46 34.55
N VAL A 360 -18.82 21.64 34.13
CA VAL A 360 -19.64 22.88 34.19
C VAL A 360 -20.73 22.87 33.10
N ALA A 361 -20.44 22.39 31.90
CA ALA A 361 -21.47 22.24 30.87
C ALA A 361 -22.55 21.23 31.27
N ASP A 362 -22.18 20.12 31.89
CA ASP A 362 -23.10 19.11 32.40
C ASP A 362 -23.96 19.64 33.54
N LYS A 363 -23.36 20.38 34.50
CA LYS A 363 -24.08 21.08 35.58
C LYS A 363 -25.07 22.09 35.01
N ALA A 364 -24.71 22.83 33.96
CA ALA A 364 -25.61 23.77 33.27
C ALA A 364 -26.78 23.02 32.61
N LEU A 365 -26.51 21.91 31.96
CA LEU A 365 -27.53 21.04 31.37
C LEU A 365 -28.50 20.51 32.43
N TYR A 366 -27.97 20.01 33.52
CA TYR A 366 -28.80 19.55 34.65
C TYR A 366 -29.74 20.64 35.17
N VAL A 367 -29.20 21.86 35.40
CA VAL A 367 -30.05 23.03 35.83
C VAL A 367 -31.13 23.31 34.79
N GLY A 368 -30.87 23.16 33.49
CA GLY A 368 -31.85 23.34 32.46
C GLY A 368 -32.95 22.26 32.49
N LYS A 369 -32.60 21.03 32.70
CA LYS A 369 -33.58 19.94 32.89
C LYS A 369 -34.47 20.13 34.07
N ASP A 370 -33.92 20.58 35.20
CA ASP A 370 -34.65 20.85 36.45
C ASP A 370 -35.61 22.05 36.33
N LYS A 371 -35.25 23.08 35.55
CA LYS A 371 -36.07 24.28 35.31
C LYS A 371 -37.14 24.12 34.25
N GLY A 372 -37.44 22.90 33.77
CA GLY A 372 -38.55 22.62 32.85
C GLY A 372 -38.10 22.26 31.45
N ARG A 373 -36.84 21.95 31.21
CA ARG A 373 -36.31 21.47 29.89
C ARG A 373 -36.44 22.51 28.77
N ASN A 374 -36.13 22.10 27.52
CA ASN A 374 -36.27 22.92 26.31
C ASN A 374 -35.70 24.33 26.46
N GLN A 375 -34.48 24.46 26.94
CA GLN A 375 -33.81 25.72 27.19
C GLN A 375 -32.29 25.63 27.10
N VAL A 376 -31.64 26.76 27.01
CA VAL A 376 -30.19 26.93 27.08
C VAL A 376 -29.83 27.55 28.45
N VAL A 377 -28.93 26.92 29.17
CA VAL A 377 -28.38 27.41 30.42
C VAL A 377 -26.88 27.64 30.27
N VAL A 378 -26.39 28.79 30.66
CA VAL A 378 -24.98 29.15 30.71
C VAL A 378 -24.55 29.23 32.18
N LEU A 379 -23.53 28.50 32.52
CA LEU A 379 -22.87 28.67 33.84
C LEU A 379 -21.46 29.21 33.67
N PRO A 380 -21.07 30.23 34.46
CA PRO A 380 -19.71 30.69 34.48
C PRO A 380 -18.82 29.62 35.10
N LEU A 381 -17.60 29.52 34.62
CA LEU A 381 -16.56 28.75 35.28
C LEU A 381 -16.06 29.49 36.51
N GLU A 382 -16.26 28.92 37.70
CA GLU A 382 -15.67 29.43 38.91
C GLU A 382 -14.14 29.22 38.84
N THR A 383 -13.40 30.31 38.69
CA THR A 383 -11.94 30.30 38.68
C THR A 383 -11.39 30.04 40.05
N SER A 384 -11.10 28.81 40.40
CA SER A 384 -10.21 28.48 41.50
C SER A 384 -8.78 28.27 40.94
N CYS A 385 -8.12 29.36 40.55
CA CYS A 385 -6.67 29.38 40.48
C CYS A 385 -6.16 29.87 41.83
N GLY A 386 -5.82 28.91 42.73
CA GLY A 386 -5.04 29.21 43.93
C GLY A 386 -3.57 29.42 43.56
#